data_265fbf817c7a0106f57c7d6131f63d3e
#
_entry.id   265fbf817c7a0106f57c7d6131f63d3e
#
_cell.length_a   1.000
_cell.length_b   1.000
_cell.length_c   1.000
_cell.angle_alpha   90.00
_cell.angle_beta   90.00
_cell.angle_gamma   90.00
#
_symmetry.space_group_name_H-M   'P 1'
#
loop_
_entity.id
_entity.type
_entity.pdbx_description
1 polymer ?
#
loop_
_entity_poly.entity_id
_entity_poly.type
_entity_poly.pdbx_seq_one_letter_code
_entity_poly.pdbx_strand_id
1 'polypeptide(L)'
;MAILSFDGRVTIAVRIVTEQYAQAKLYEADGTASGGPTTDPAKIDRMRVVFQNPNNTTVIIKEIKYGEFGKPELINHPWLGDIVIQWPIKMDLPEANTLKEKAGYKDPYTAVTLRNPLGPKRTNPFFIFNTPAQGRYIFVDVVTGEVHAGG
;
A
#
# COMPACT_ATOMS: atom_id res chain seq x y z
N MET A 1 22.40 2.03 -9.64
CA MET A 1 21.22 1.16 -9.68
C MET A 1 19.97 1.99 -9.31
N ALA A 2 18.95 1.94 -10.13
CA ALA A 2 17.70 2.62 -9.83
C ALA A 2 16.95 1.88 -8.73
N ILE A 3 16.42 2.65 -7.77
CA ILE A 3 15.57 2.10 -6.71
C ILE A 3 14.14 2.18 -7.21
N LEU A 4 13.43 1.06 -7.17
CA LEU A 4 12.02 1.02 -7.54
C LEU A 4 11.18 1.72 -6.47
N SER A 5 10.29 2.60 -6.89
CA SER A 5 9.37 3.28 -5.99
C SER A 5 8.30 2.32 -5.49
N PHE A 6 7.56 2.73 -4.47
CA PHE A 6 6.43 1.95 -3.97
C PHE A 6 5.41 1.72 -5.09
N ASP A 7 5.00 2.79 -5.78
CA ASP A 7 4.03 2.69 -6.87
C ASP A 7 4.58 1.85 -8.03
N GLY A 8 5.87 1.97 -8.34
CA GLY A 8 6.49 1.17 -9.38
C GLY A 8 6.43 -0.33 -9.07
N ARG A 9 6.62 -0.70 -7.80
CA ARG A 9 6.53 -2.10 -7.37
C ARG A 9 5.09 -2.60 -7.41
N VAL A 10 4.13 -1.77 -7.01
CA VAL A 10 2.71 -2.11 -7.17
C VAL A 10 2.37 -2.35 -8.64
N THR A 11 2.90 -1.52 -9.54
CA THR A 11 2.68 -1.68 -10.98
C THR A 11 3.21 -3.04 -11.48
N ILE A 12 4.36 -3.48 -10.99
CA ILE A 12 4.88 -4.81 -11.31
C ILE A 12 3.90 -5.90 -10.85
N ALA A 13 3.40 -5.79 -9.62
CA ALA A 13 2.44 -6.74 -9.09
C ALA A 13 1.14 -6.75 -9.92
N VAL A 14 0.64 -5.57 -10.29
CA VAL A 14 -0.56 -5.45 -11.14
C VAL A 14 -0.35 -6.19 -12.45
N ARG A 15 0.80 -6.01 -13.09
CA ARG A 15 1.10 -6.66 -14.36
C ARG A 15 1.12 -8.18 -14.23
N ILE A 16 1.81 -8.69 -13.20
CA ILE A 16 1.91 -10.14 -12.98
C ILE A 16 0.53 -10.75 -12.73
N VAL A 17 -0.25 -10.13 -11.85
CA VAL A 17 -1.57 -10.65 -11.47
C VAL A 17 -2.54 -10.58 -12.65
N THR A 18 -2.56 -9.47 -13.40
CA THR A 18 -3.52 -9.33 -14.50
C THR A 18 -3.19 -10.18 -15.71
N GLU A 19 -1.95 -10.66 -15.86
CA GLU A 19 -1.62 -11.66 -16.87
C GLU A 19 -2.32 -12.98 -16.62
N GLN A 20 -2.52 -13.35 -15.35
CA GLN A 20 -3.17 -14.59 -14.96
C GLN A 20 -4.65 -14.41 -14.62
N TYR A 21 -5.01 -13.27 -14.03
CA TYR A 21 -6.36 -12.94 -13.61
C TYR A 21 -6.73 -11.58 -14.21
N ALA A 22 -7.16 -11.59 -15.48
CA ALA A 22 -7.32 -10.37 -16.29
C ALA A 22 -8.30 -9.36 -15.70
N GLN A 23 -9.30 -9.81 -14.91
CA GLN A 23 -10.33 -8.96 -14.33
C GLN A 23 -10.04 -8.57 -12.87
N ALA A 24 -8.91 -8.97 -12.32
CA ALA A 24 -8.56 -8.65 -10.94
C ALA A 24 -8.36 -7.15 -10.77
N LYS A 25 -8.88 -6.60 -9.66
CA LYS A 25 -8.75 -5.19 -9.30
C LYS A 25 -7.92 -5.05 -8.04
N LEU A 26 -7.13 -3.97 -7.98
CA LEU A 26 -6.29 -3.68 -6.82
C LEU A 26 -7.14 -3.22 -5.63
N TYR A 27 -6.88 -3.79 -4.45
CA TYR A 27 -7.58 -3.43 -3.21
C TYR A 27 -6.65 -2.90 -2.13
N GLU A 28 -5.43 -3.44 -2.01
CA GLU A 28 -4.53 -3.03 -0.93
C GLU A 28 -3.08 -3.35 -1.30
N ALA A 29 -2.15 -2.53 -0.84
CA ALA A 29 -0.72 -2.81 -0.91
C ALA A 29 -0.10 -2.52 0.45
N ASP A 30 0.53 -3.54 1.06
CA ASP A 30 1.16 -3.43 2.37
C ASP A 30 2.67 -3.52 2.23
N GLY A 31 3.38 -2.50 2.70
CA GLY A 31 4.83 -2.49 2.71
C GLY A 31 5.38 -2.55 4.12
N THR A 32 6.49 -3.25 4.32
CA THR A 32 7.17 -3.33 5.61
C THR A 32 8.65 -3.02 5.48
N ALA A 33 9.23 -2.53 6.58
CA ALA A 33 10.67 -2.29 6.68
C ALA A 33 11.30 -3.46 7.43
N SER A 34 11.95 -4.38 6.72
CA SER A 34 12.54 -5.57 7.31
C SER A 34 13.71 -5.24 8.25
N GLY A 35 14.35 -4.10 8.06
CA GLY A 35 15.46 -3.62 8.92
C GLY A 35 15.02 -2.90 10.19
N GLY A 36 13.70 -2.82 10.44
CA GLY A 36 13.16 -2.13 11.63
C GLY A 36 12.65 -0.72 11.31
N PRO A 37 12.23 0.04 12.33
CA PRO A 37 11.64 1.36 12.11
C PRO A 37 12.53 2.29 11.29
N THR A 38 11.93 3.07 10.40
CA THR A 38 12.64 3.94 9.48
C THR A 38 11.86 5.23 9.24
N THR A 39 12.56 6.28 8.82
CA THR A 39 11.97 7.49 8.28
C THR A 39 12.22 7.61 6.79
N ASP A 40 12.86 6.62 6.19
CA ASP A 40 13.24 6.60 4.77
C ASP A 40 12.30 5.66 3.99
N PRO A 41 11.47 6.19 3.07
CA PRO A 41 10.55 5.35 2.28
C PRO A 41 11.26 4.25 1.49
N ALA A 42 12.53 4.45 1.12
CA ALA A 42 13.30 3.44 0.39
C ALA A 42 13.59 2.19 1.22
N LYS A 43 13.41 2.27 2.54
CA LYS A 43 13.61 1.14 3.45
C LYS A 43 12.37 0.24 3.58
N ILE A 44 11.26 0.61 2.97
CA ILE A 44 10.08 -0.25 2.83
C ILE A 44 10.41 -1.26 1.74
N ASP A 45 11.00 -2.37 2.13
CA ASP A 45 11.68 -3.31 1.23
C ASP A 45 10.94 -4.64 1.01
N ARG A 46 9.79 -4.81 1.62
CA ARG A 46 8.92 -5.96 1.39
C ARG A 46 7.49 -5.49 1.20
N MET A 47 6.81 -6.12 0.26
CA MET A 47 5.46 -5.71 -0.12
C MET A 47 4.56 -6.93 -0.33
N ARG A 48 3.32 -6.80 0.10
CA ARG A 48 2.23 -7.72 -0.22
C ARG A 48 1.16 -6.91 -0.93
N VAL A 49 0.66 -7.40 -2.06
CA VAL A 49 -0.38 -6.70 -2.82
C VAL A 49 -1.61 -7.58 -2.94
N VAL A 50 -2.78 -7.00 -2.70
CA VAL A 50 -4.05 -7.72 -2.63
C VAL A 50 -4.98 -7.26 -3.75
N PHE A 51 -5.54 -8.23 -4.45
CA PHE A 51 -6.48 -8.02 -5.55
C PHE A 51 -7.74 -8.83 -5.31
N GLN A 52 -8.83 -8.43 -5.93
CA GLN A 52 -10.06 -9.21 -5.92
C GLN A 52 -10.58 -9.39 -7.33
N ASN A 53 -11.05 -10.61 -7.61
CA ASN A 53 -11.69 -10.96 -8.86
C ASN A 53 -13.20 -10.68 -8.81
N PRO A 54 -13.88 -10.55 -9.96
CA PRO A 54 -15.33 -10.34 -9.98
C PRO A 54 -16.16 -11.43 -9.31
N ASN A 55 -15.63 -12.67 -9.23
CA ASN A 55 -16.31 -13.80 -8.60
C ASN A 55 -16.11 -13.87 -7.08
N ASN A 56 -15.69 -12.76 -6.45
CA ASN A 56 -15.48 -12.66 -5.00
C ASN A 56 -14.36 -13.57 -4.49
N THR A 57 -13.35 -13.81 -5.30
CA THR A 57 -12.11 -14.44 -4.85
C THR A 57 -11.01 -13.40 -4.74
N THR A 58 -10.04 -13.66 -3.88
CA THR A 58 -8.93 -12.77 -3.60
C THR A 58 -7.64 -13.34 -4.18
N VAL A 59 -6.79 -12.47 -4.74
CA VAL A 59 -5.45 -12.85 -5.19
C VAL A 59 -4.43 -12.06 -4.39
N ILE A 60 -3.50 -12.75 -3.75
CA ILE A 60 -2.42 -12.12 -3.00
C ILE A 60 -1.10 -12.46 -3.65
N ILE A 61 -0.26 -11.44 -3.85
CA ILE A 61 1.09 -11.61 -4.37
C ILE A 61 2.06 -10.95 -3.40
N LYS A 62 3.17 -11.63 -3.11
CA LYS A 62 4.16 -11.17 -2.12
C LYS A 62 5.53 -11.01 -2.77
N GLU A 63 6.21 -9.95 -2.41
CA GLU A 63 7.63 -9.78 -2.73
C GLU A 63 8.46 -10.80 -1.98
N ILE A 64 9.31 -11.51 -2.70
CA ILE A 64 10.30 -12.42 -2.10
C ILE A 64 11.64 -11.73 -1.92
N LYS A 65 11.94 -10.77 -2.80
CA LYS A 65 13.07 -9.84 -2.72
C LYS A 65 12.60 -8.50 -3.24
N TYR A 66 13.32 -7.44 -2.96
CA TYR A 66 12.99 -6.11 -3.45
C TYR A 66 12.78 -6.12 -4.97
N GLY A 67 11.57 -5.81 -5.40
CA GLY A 67 11.19 -5.76 -6.81
C GLY A 67 10.91 -7.12 -7.45
N GLU A 68 11.08 -8.23 -6.74
CA GLU A 68 10.81 -9.57 -7.24
C GLU A 68 9.65 -10.20 -6.47
N PHE A 69 8.60 -10.57 -7.18
CA PHE A 69 7.40 -11.15 -6.60
C PHE A 69 7.34 -12.66 -6.80
N GLY A 70 6.77 -13.36 -5.84
CA GLY A 70 6.44 -14.77 -5.95
C GLY A 70 5.20 -14.99 -6.81
N LYS A 71 4.69 -16.20 -6.81
CA LYS A 71 3.48 -16.55 -7.57
C LYS A 71 2.24 -15.98 -6.90
N PRO A 72 1.27 -15.48 -7.68
CA PRO A 72 -0.03 -15.11 -7.12
C PRO A 72 -0.70 -16.29 -6.44
N GLU A 73 -1.30 -16.05 -5.27
CA GLU A 73 -2.07 -17.05 -4.54
C GLU A 73 -3.56 -16.71 -4.63
N LEU A 74 -4.37 -17.67 -5.08
CA LEU A 74 -5.81 -17.51 -5.12
C LEU A 74 -6.43 -17.97 -3.81
N ILE A 75 -7.24 -17.10 -3.20
CA ILE A 75 -7.96 -17.38 -1.97
C ILE A 75 -9.45 -17.34 -2.28
N ASN A 76 -10.18 -18.40 -1.92
CA ASN A 76 -11.57 -18.59 -2.33
C ASN A 76 -12.56 -17.87 -1.41
N HIS A 77 -12.29 -16.59 -1.11
CA HIS A 77 -13.22 -15.72 -0.41
C HIS A 77 -12.90 -14.26 -0.76
N PRO A 78 -13.86 -13.33 -0.57
CA PRO A 78 -13.61 -11.91 -0.89
C PRO A 78 -12.70 -11.25 0.12
N TRP A 79 -12.09 -10.13 -0.30
CA TRP A 79 -11.32 -9.24 0.57
C TRP A 79 -12.28 -8.19 1.13
N LEU A 80 -12.42 -8.15 2.44
CA LEU A 80 -13.37 -7.27 3.12
C LEU A 80 -12.67 -6.06 3.74
N GLY A 81 -13.43 -4.97 3.89
CA GLY A 81 -12.94 -3.77 4.56
C GLY A 81 -12.34 -2.72 3.66
N ASP A 82 -12.18 -3.02 2.37
CA ASP A 82 -11.60 -2.08 1.40
C ASP A 82 -12.52 -1.86 0.21
N ILE A 83 -12.32 -0.70 -0.43
CA ILE A 83 -12.92 -0.36 -1.73
C ILE A 83 -11.79 -0.47 -2.76
N VAL A 84 -12.14 -0.79 -4.01
CA VAL A 84 -11.17 -0.88 -5.11
C VAL A 84 -10.37 0.42 -5.24
N ILE A 85 -9.07 0.27 -5.48
CA ILE A 85 -8.19 1.40 -5.79
C ILE A 85 -8.07 1.49 -7.30
N GLN A 86 -8.44 2.66 -7.85
CA GLN A 86 -8.26 2.93 -9.27
C GLN A 86 -6.77 3.13 -9.53
N TRP A 87 -6.17 2.22 -10.28
CA TRP A 87 -4.74 2.27 -10.55
C TRP A 87 -4.45 2.78 -11.95
N PRO A 88 -3.45 3.63 -12.18
CA PRO A 88 -2.50 4.16 -11.19
C PRO A 88 -3.05 5.31 -10.36
N ILE A 89 -2.40 5.59 -9.24
CA ILE A 89 -2.65 6.76 -8.41
C ILE A 89 -1.63 7.87 -8.71
N LYS A 90 -1.91 9.08 -8.26
CA LYS A 90 -1.06 10.25 -8.58
C LYS A 90 0.11 10.43 -7.61
N MET A 91 -0.01 9.93 -6.39
CA MET A 91 0.99 10.15 -5.34
C MET A 91 1.80 8.88 -5.13
N ASP A 92 3.12 9.02 -5.00
CA ASP A 92 3.98 7.92 -4.59
C ASP A 92 4.38 8.08 -3.12
N LEU A 93 4.93 7.04 -2.54
CA LEU A 93 5.30 7.00 -1.12
C LEU A 93 6.26 8.11 -0.70
N PRO A 94 7.31 8.45 -1.47
CA PRO A 94 8.20 9.56 -1.07
C PRO A 94 7.47 10.88 -0.88
N GLU A 95 6.51 11.19 -1.74
CA GLU A 95 5.70 12.41 -1.61
C GLU A 95 4.83 12.35 -0.36
N ALA A 96 4.18 11.21 -0.10
CA ALA A 96 3.36 11.02 1.09
C ALA A 96 4.20 11.18 2.35
N ASN A 97 5.42 10.65 2.37
CA ASN A 97 6.34 10.80 3.50
C ASN A 97 6.70 12.26 3.72
N THR A 98 6.97 13.01 2.65
CA THR A 98 7.29 14.44 2.74
C THR A 98 6.12 15.23 3.33
N LEU A 99 4.90 14.96 2.88
CA LEU A 99 3.70 15.63 3.41
C LEU A 99 3.49 15.30 4.88
N LYS A 100 3.69 14.04 5.27
CA LYS A 100 3.60 13.60 6.65
C LYS A 100 4.58 14.36 7.54
N GLU A 101 5.82 14.50 7.12
CA GLU A 101 6.85 15.21 7.88
C GLU A 101 6.57 16.70 7.99
N LYS A 102 6.08 17.31 6.91
CA LYS A 102 5.68 18.72 6.93
C LYS A 102 4.53 18.97 7.90
N ALA A 103 3.67 18.00 8.11
CA ALA A 103 2.57 18.10 9.07
C ALA A 103 3.03 17.89 10.51
N GLY A 104 4.31 17.61 10.74
CA GLY A 104 4.88 17.43 12.07
C GLY A 104 5.02 16.00 12.54
N TYR A 105 4.65 15.02 11.71
CA TYR A 105 4.72 13.61 12.08
C TYR A 105 6.01 13.01 11.56
N LYS A 106 7.07 13.05 12.36
CA LYS A 106 8.42 12.64 11.96
C LYS A 106 8.91 11.35 12.61
N ASP A 107 8.05 10.69 13.38
CA ASP A 107 8.43 9.45 14.06
C ASP A 107 8.67 8.32 13.06
N PRO A 108 9.61 7.40 13.37
CA PRO A 108 9.84 6.25 12.51
C PRO A 108 8.62 5.36 12.38
N TYR A 109 8.48 4.73 11.22
CA TYR A 109 7.41 3.78 10.94
C TYR A 109 7.99 2.43 10.53
N THR A 110 7.23 1.37 10.78
CA THR A 110 7.64 -0.01 10.45
C THR A 110 6.90 -0.56 9.24
N ALA A 111 5.77 0.05 8.90
CA ALA A 111 4.92 -0.42 7.81
C ALA A 111 4.15 0.74 7.20
N VAL A 112 3.83 0.60 5.92
CA VAL A 112 2.98 1.53 5.18
C VAL A 112 1.96 0.71 4.43
N THR A 113 0.67 1.06 4.57
CA THR A 113 -0.41 0.42 3.84
C THR A 113 -1.04 1.43 2.89
N LEU A 114 -1.21 1.04 1.63
CA LEU A 114 -2.02 1.79 0.67
C LEU A 114 -3.36 1.09 0.58
N ARG A 115 -4.44 1.77 0.96
CA ARG A 115 -5.79 1.21 0.90
C ARG A 115 -6.84 2.30 0.80
N ASN A 116 -8.02 1.94 0.32
CA ASN A 116 -9.20 2.80 0.33
C ASN A 116 -10.22 2.16 1.28
N PRO A 117 -10.27 2.60 2.55
CA PRO A 117 -11.07 1.91 3.56
C PRO A 117 -12.57 2.00 3.28
N LEU A 118 -13.28 0.89 3.52
CA LEU A 118 -14.73 0.88 3.50
C LEU A 118 -15.23 1.56 4.76
N GLY A 119 -16.13 2.52 4.60
CA GLY A 119 -16.68 3.26 5.73
C GLY A 119 -17.99 3.95 5.37
N PRO A 120 -18.63 4.62 6.34
CA PRO A 120 -19.91 5.31 6.08
C PRO A 120 -19.78 6.46 5.10
N LYS A 121 -18.61 7.06 4.98
CA LYS A 121 -18.32 8.08 3.97
C LYS A 121 -17.34 7.52 2.97
N ARG A 122 -17.54 7.86 1.70
CA ARG A 122 -16.55 7.57 0.69
C ARG A 122 -15.33 8.46 0.91
N THR A 123 -14.15 7.83 0.90
CA THR A 123 -12.87 8.50 1.02
C THR A 123 -12.04 8.21 -0.22
N ASN A 124 -10.88 8.82 -0.28
CA ASN A 124 -9.86 8.50 -1.27
C ASN A 124 -8.96 7.40 -0.72
N PRO A 125 -8.11 6.77 -1.55
CA PRO A 125 -7.05 5.93 -1.02
C PRO A 125 -6.13 6.74 -0.12
N PHE A 126 -5.55 6.07 0.89
CA PHE A 126 -4.58 6.65 1.81
C PHE A 126 -3.29 5.85 1.80
N PHE A 127 -2.16 6.55 1.96
CA PHE A 127 -0.97 5.92 2.52
C PHE A 127 -1.09 6.02 4.03
N ILE A 128 -0.99 4.89 4.72
CA ILE A 128 -1.16 4.80 6.18
C ILE A 128 0.16 4.33 6.78
N PHE A 129 0.80 5.20 7.56
CA PHE A 129 2.08 4.91 8.20
C PHE A 129 1.83 4.41 9.61
N ASN A 130 2.39 3.24 9.94
CA ASN A 130 2.31 2.68 11.28
C ASN A 130 3.53 3.15 12.09
N THR A 131 3.29 3.99 13.09
CA THR A 131 4.34 4.55 13.97
C THR A 131 4.26 3.88 15.34
N PRO A 132 4.98 2.77 15.57
CA PRO A 132 4.81 1.97 16.79
C PRO A 132 5.19 2.71 18.07
N ALA A 133 6.16 3.61 18.02
CA ALA A 133 6.58 4.38 19.20
C ALA A 133 5.47 5.29 19.71
N GLN A 134 4.57 5.73 18.83
CA GLN A 134 3.44 6.59 19.17
C GLN A 134 2.14 5.80 19.33
N GLY A 135 2.13 4.52 18.99
CA GLY A 135 0.93 3.69 19.04
C GLY A 135 -0.20 4.19 18.15
N ARG A 136 0.12 4.83 17.02
CA ARG A 136 -0.88 5.43 16.14
C ARG A 136 -0.52 5.28 14.68
N TYR A 137 -1.51 5.60 13.83
CA TYR A 137 -1.36 5.61 12.38
C TYR A 137 -1.43 7.02 11.85
N ILE A 138 -0.62 7.32 10.84
CA ILE A 138 -0.66 8.60 10.14
C ILE A 138 -1.21 8.35 8.75
N PHE A 139 -2.29 9.06 8.40
CA PHE A 139 -3.00 8.92 7.13
C PHE A 139 -2.66 10.06 6.21
N VAL A 140 -2.24 9.75 4.98
CA VAL A 140 -2.00 10.76 3.93
C VAL A 140 -2.93 10.46 2.76
N ASP A 141 -3.83 11.38 2.47
CA ASP A 141 -4.78 11.25 1.36
C ASP A 141 -4.04 11.39 0.03
N VAL A 142 -4.13 10.37 -0.84
CA VAL A 142 -3.37 10.36 -2.10
C VAL A 142 -3.92 11.35 -3.13
N VAL A 143 -5.12 11.87 -2.94
CA VAL A 143 -5.76 12.82 -3.87
C VAL A 143 -5.58 14.25 -3.37
N THR A 144 -5.89 14.51 -2.10
CA THR A 144 -5.87 15.86 -1.55
C THR A 144 -4.55 16.24 -0.89
N GLY A 145 -3.76 15.26 -0.46
CA GLY A 145 -2.53 15.49 0.29
C GLY A 145 -2.76 15.81 1.76
N GLU A 146 -4.00 15.75 2.23
CA GLU A 146 -4.30 16.01 3.64
C GLU A 146 -3.69 14.92 4.53
N VAL A 147 -3.18 15.34 5.70
CA VAL A 147 -2.54 14.46 6.66
C VAL A 147 -3.29 14.53 7.98
N HIS A 148 -3.60 13.36 8.56
CA HIS A 148 -4.18 13.31 9.89
C HIS A 148 -3.70 12.06 10.64
N ALA A 149 -3.75 12.12 11.97
CA ALA A 149 -3.38 11.01 12.82
C ALA A 149 -4.64 10.31 13.35
N GLY A 150 -4.57 8.97 13.41
CA GLY A 150 -5.62 8.16 13.99
C GLY A 150 -5.02 7.11 14.92
N GLY A 151 -5.75 6.73 15.89
CA GLY A 151 -5.28 5.75 16.87
C GLY A 151 -5.94 4.42 16.74
#